data_dc340a5cda8bf36af7f256f49ecf3c94
#
_entry.id   dc340a5cda8bf36af7f256f49ecf3c94
#
_cell.length_a   1.000
_cell.length_b   1.000
_cell.length_c   1.000
_cell.angle_alpha   90.00
_cell.angle_beta   90.00
_cell.angle_gamma   90.00
#
_symmetry.space_group_name_H-M   'P 1'
#
loop_
_entity.id
_entity.type
_entity.pdbx_description
1 polymer ?
#
loop_
_entity_poly.entity_id
_entity_poly.type
_entity_poly.pdbx_seq_one_letter_code
_entity_poly.pdbx_strand_id
1 'polypeptide(L)'
;MNDKPEKKARALGINHVVLEVDDLDEALVFYSALFEFTLRGKSDHNAFIDLGDQFIQLTRGRTQVADTKRHFGLVVDDRTAVRRALEKLGIRSINDRLNILDPWGNRIEIVPYEDCQFTKANHVLRGMGVEPPEKTANAIEELKKKGMAPEA
;
A
#
# COMPACT_ATOMS: atom_id res chain seq x y z
N MET A 1 -40.95 -18.61 -17.64
CA MET A 1 -39.82 -18.82 -16.73
C MET A 1 -39.34 -17.47 -16.24
N ASN A 2 -39.45 -17.22 -14.94
CA ASN A 2 -38.95 -15.98 -14.33
C ASN A 2 -37.44 -16.14 -14.10
N ASP A 3 -36.62 -15.83 -15.11
CA ASP A 3 -35.19 -15.67 -14.94
C ASP A 3 -34.95 -14.36 -14.18
N LYS A 4 -34.99 -14.44 -12.84
CA LYS A 4 -34.43 -13.35 -12.03
C LYS A 4 -32.94 -13.27 -12.36
N PRO A 5 -32.41 -12.09 -12.71
CA PRO A 5 -31.00 -11.96 -12.99
C PRO A 5 -30.18 -12.46 -11.80
N GLU A 6 -29.25 -13.37 -12.08
CA GLU A 6 -28.39 -13.92 -11.06
C GLU A 6 -27.60 -12.80 -10.36
N LYS A 7 -27.61 -12.82 -9.03
CA LYS A 7 -26.91 -11.80 -8.23
C LYS A 7 -25.40 -11.98 -8.40
N LYS A 8 -24.73 -10.97 -8.98
CA LYS A 8 -23.26 -10.94 -9.09
C LYS A 8 -22.60 -10.57 -7.77
N ALA A 9 -21.43 -11.15 -7.52
CA ALA A 9 -20.57 -10.73 -6.42
C ALA A 9 -20.06 -9.30 -6.63
N ARG A 10 -19.76 -8.61 -5.55
CA ARG A 10 -19.09 -7.29 -5.57
C ARG A 10 -17.61 -7.46 -5.27
N ALA A 11 -16.76 -6.74 -6.00
CA ALA A 11 -15.38 -6.56 -5.60
C ALA A 11 -15.33 -5.62 -4.39
N LEU A 12 -14.66 -6.04 -3.32
CA LEU A 12 -14.65 -5.31 -2.04
C LEU A 12 -13.33 -4.60 -1.77
N GLY A 13 -12.23 -5.08 -2.34
CA GLY A 13 -10.92 -4.52 -2.11
C GLY A 13 -9.81 -5.41 -2.63
N ILE A 14 -8.58 -5.02 -2.33
CA ILE A 14 -7.38 -5.74 -2.72
C ILE A 14 -6.81 -6.41 -1.48
N ASN A 15 -6.70 -7.75 -1.49
CA ASN A 15 -6.12 -8.51 -0.38
C ASN A 15 -4.60 -8.39 -0.35
N HIS A 16 -3.95 -8.51 -1.50
CA HIS A 16 -2.51 -8.43 -1.62
C HIS A 16 -2.07 -8.02 -3.01
N VAL A 17 -0.81 -7.61 -3.10
CA VAL A 17 -0.08 -7.43 -4.35
C VAL A 17 1.19 -8.28 -4.31
N VAL A 18 1.65 -8.75 -5.47
CA VAL A 18 2.90 -9.50 -5.60
C VAL A 18 3.89 -8.64 -6.37
N LEU A 19 5.07 -8.43 -5.80
CA LEU A 19 6.19 -7.75 -6.42
C LEU A 19 7.30 -8.75 -6.72
N GLU A 20 7.76 -8.79 -7.95
CA GLU A 20 8.91 -9.59 -8.33
C GLU A 20 10.21 -8.83 -8.02
N VAL A 21 11.09 -9.47 -7.28
CA VAL A 21 12.40 -8.95 -6.89
C VAL A 21 13.48 -10.01 -7.16
N ASP A 22 14.73 -9.61 -7.36
CA ASP A 22 15.79 -10.59 -7.59
C ASP A 22 16.40 -11.15 -6.30
N ASP A 23 16.42 -10.35 -5.25
CA ASP A 23 16.95 -10.73 -3.94
C ASP A 23 16.00 -10.31 -2.83
N LEU A 24 15.52 -11.27 -2.03
CA LEU A 24 14.56 -11.01 -0.95
C LEU A 24 15.19 -10.24 0.21
N ASP A 25 16.44 -10.51 0.56
CA ASP A 25 17.10 -9.81 1.66
C ASP A 25 17.38 -8.35 1.30
N GLU A 26 17.86 -8.08 0.08
CA GLU A 26 18.01 -6.70 -0.42
C GLU A 26 16.68 -5.97 -0.49
N ALA A 27 15.60 -6.65 -0.92
CA ALA A 27 14.26 -6.07 -0.95
C ALA A 27 13.78 -5.69 0.45
N LEU A 28 13.97 -6.57 1.43
CA LEU A 28 13.59 -6.29 2.82
C LEU A 28 14.40 -5.13 3.41
N VAL A 29 15.68 -5.02 3.09
CA VAL A 29 16.52 -3.87 3.48
C VAL A 29 15.97 -2.58 2.86
N PHE A 30 15.66 -2.60 1.56
CA PHE A 30 15.09 -1.43 0.87
C PHE A 30 13.76 -0.98 1.50
N TYR A 31 12.80 -1.90 1.63
CA TYR A 31 11.48 -1.57 2.15
C TYR A 31 11.50 -1.19 3.62
N SER A 32 12.33 -1.81 4.45
CA SER A 32 12.48 -1.46 5.87
C SER A 32 13.18 -0.11 6.09
N ALA A 33 13.95 0.37 5.12
CA ALA A 33 14.51 1.72 5.17
C ALA A 33 13.46 2.82 4.92
N LEU A 34 12.34 2.47 4.27
CA LEU A 34 11.26 3.39 3.94
C LEU A 34 10.05 3.29 4.88
N PHE A 35 9.73 2.08 5.35
CA PHE A 35 8.51 1.77 6.08
C PHE A 35 8.82 0.91 7.31
N GLU A 36 8.09 1.15 8.37
CA GLU A 36 8.01 0.23 9.51
C GLU A 36 6.92 -0.81 9.22
N PHE A 37 7.25 -2.08 9.33
CA PHE A 37 6.30 -3.18 9.12
C PHE A 37 6.71 -4.44 9.89
N THR A 38 5.76 -5.34 10.07
CA THR A 38 6.01 -6.69 10.57
C THR A 38 6.20 -7.64 9.39
N LEU A 39 7.23 -8.48 9.44
CA LEU A 39 7.40 -9.55 8.48
C LEU A 39 6.49 -10.72 8.89
N ARG A 40 5.49 -11.02 8.06
CA ARG A 40 4.52 -12.08 8.31
C ARG A 40 5.12 -13.48 8.11
N GLY A 41 6.09 -13.61 7.23
CA GLY A 41 6.79 -14.86 6.93
C GLY A 41 7.81 -14.68 5.83
N LYS A 42 8.75 -15.61 5.75
CA LYS A 42 9.80 -15.65 4.73
C LYS A 42 10.18 -17.10 4.44
N SER A 43 10.39 -17.40 3.17
CA SER A 43 10.99 -18.64 2.66
C SER A 43 12.14 -18.30 1.72
N ASP A 44 12.70 -19.29 1.04
CA ASP A 44 13.74 -19.05 0.03
C ASP A 44 13.24 -18.32 -1.21
N HIS A 45 11.92 -18.33 -1.45
CA HIS A 45 11.30 -17.79 -2.66
C HIS A 45 10.37 -16.61 -2.41
N ASN A 46 9.84 -16.44 -1.21
CA ASN A 46 8.85 -15.42 -0.89
C ASN A 46 9.12 -14.76 0.47
N ALA A 47 8.74 -13.49 0.56
CA ALA A 47 8.62 -12.77 1.84
C ALA A 47 7.29 -12.02 1.87
N PHE A 48 6.69 -11.88 3.05
CA PHE A 48 5.37 -11.29 3.22
C PHE A 48 5.44 -10.11 4.17
N ILE A 49 5.28 -8.91 3.62
CA ILE A 49 5.17 -7.66 4.38
C ILE A 49 3.73 -7.52 4.85
N ASP A 50 3.52 -7.53 6.17
CA ASP A 50 2.19 -7.42 6.76
C ASP A 50 1.69 -5.98 6.75
N LEU A 51 0.46 -5.79 6.29
CA LEU A 51 -0.28 -4.53 6.32
C LEU A 51 -1.59 -4.66 7.14
N GLY A 52 -1.63 -5.59 8.07
CA GLY A 52 -2.80 -5.87 8.90
C GLY A 52 -3.76 -6.84 8.21
N ASP A 53 -4.80 -6.34 7.61
CA ASP A 53 -5.81 -7.10 6.84
C ASP A 53 -5.43 -7.29 5.36
N GLN A 54 -4.26 -6.80 4.96
CA GLN A 54 -3.69 -6.92 3.62
C GLN A 54 -2.21 -7.27 3.74
N PHE A 55 -1.55 -7.56 2.62
CA PHE A 55 -0.10 -7.78 2.61
C PHE A 55 0.53 -7.51 1.24
N ILE A 56 1.84 -7.32 1.24
CA ILE A 56 2.67 -7.33 0.04
C ILE A 56 3.49 -8.60 0.05
N GLN A 57 3.41 -9.38 -1.02
CA GLN A 57 4.26 -10.54 -1.24
C GLN A 57 5.44 -10.11 -2.13
N LEU A 58 6.64 -10.34 -1.66
CA LEU A 58 7.85 -10.25 -2.46
C LEU A 58 8.15 -11.67 -2.98
N THR A 59 8.27 -11.82 -4.29
CA THR A 59 8.59 -13.11 -4.92
C THR A 59 9.93 -12.99 -5.63
N ARG A 60 10.81 -13.93 -5.38
CA ARG A 60 12.14 -13.99 -6.00
C ARG A 60 12.03 -14.35 -7.47
N GLY A 61 12.78 -13.66 -8.31
CA GLY A 61 12.85 -13.90 -9.76
C GLY A 61 12.07 -12.84 -10.55
N ARG A 62 12.75 -11.74 -10.90
CA ARG A 62 12.17 -10.70 -11.74
C ARG A 62 12.09 -11.17 -13.18
N THR A 63 10.89 -11.18 -13.75
CA THR A 63 10.62 -11.57 -15.14
C THR A 63 10.18 -10.40 -16.01
N GLN A 64 9.88 -9.25 -15.40
CA GLN A 64 9.33 -8.09 -16.09
C GLN A 64 10.33 -6.94 -16.15
N VAL A 65 10.21 -6.10 -17.18
CA VAL A 65 10.91 -4.81 -17.25
C VAL A 65 10.37 -3.84 -16.20
N ALA A 66 11.11 -2.75 -15.95
CA ALA A 66 10.66 -1.70 -15.02
C ALA A 66 9.29 -1.14 -15.40
N ASP A 67 8.47 -0.87 -14.39
CA ASP A 67 7.17 -0.26 -14.58
C ASP A 67 7.31 1.18 -15.10
N THR A 68 6.46 1.56 -16.03
CA THR A 68 6.35 2.95 -16.51
C THR A 68 5.07 3.58 -15.99
N LYS A 69 3.91 3.13 -16.48
CA LYS A 69 2.60 3.61 -16.01
C LYS A 69 1.99 2.72 -14.94
N ARG A 70 2.25 1.41 -15.03
CA ARG A 70 1.72 0.45 -14.04
C ARG A 70 2.33 0.73 -12.67
N HIS A 71 1.48 0.90 -11.66
CA HIS A 71 1.85 1.09 -10.27
C HIS A 71 0.68 0.78 -9.35
N PHE A 72 0.94 0.75 -8.07
CA PHE A 72 -0.13 0.74 -7.06
C PHE A 72 0.13 1.83 -6.03
N GLY A 73 -0.95 2.26 -5.36
CA GLY A 73 -0.88 3.21 -4.25
C GLY A 73 -0.69 2.46 -2.93
N LEU A 74 0.40 2.75 -2.24
CA LEU A 74 0.65 2.29 -0.88
C LEU A 74 0.27 3.39 0.10
N VAL A 75 -0.71 3.12 0.94
CA VAL A 75 -1.19 4.06 1.94
C VAL A 75 -0.28 4.02 3.16
N VAL A 76 0.16 5.18 3.62
CA VAL A 76 1.02 5.34 4.79
C VAL A 76 0.39 6.32 5.78
N ASP A 77 0.74 6.20 7.05
CA ASP A 77 0.31 7.09 8.13
C ASP A 77 1.07 8.44 8.10
N ASP A 78 2.33 8.43 7.67
CA ASP A 78 3.19 9.63 7.62
C ASP A 78 4.00 9.69 6.32
N ARG A 79 3.46 10.35 5.31
CA ARG A 79 4.15 10.55 4.04
C ARG A 79 5.42 11.42 4.17
N THR A 80 5.46 12.33 5.12
CA THR A 80 6.62 13.18 5.37
C THR A 80 7.81 12.35 5.87
N ALA A 81 7.56 11.34 6.71
CA ALA A 81 8.59 10.40 7.15
C ALA A 81 9.19 9.63 5.96
N VAL A 82 8.35 9.22 5.01
CA VAL A 82 8.83 8.56 3.77
C VAL A 82 9.70 9.49 2.95
N ARG A 83 9.32 10.76 2.78
CA ARG A 83 10.15 11.75 2.07
C ARG A 83 11.53 11.89 2.71
N ARG A 84 11.59 12.00 4.03
CA ARG A 84 12.88 12.09 4.75
C ARG A 84 13.74 10.84 4.54
N ALA A 85 13.14 9.66 4.55
CA ALA A 85 13.85 8.42 4.30
C ALA A 85 14.39 8.35 2.85
N LEU A 86 13.60 8.76 1.88
CA LEU A 86 14.03 8.82 0.46
C LEU A 86 15.18 9.80 0.27
N GLU A 87 15.14 10.97 0.89
CA GLU A 87 16.23 11.96 0.84
C GLU A 87 17.54 11.39 1.39
N LYS A 88 17.47 10.67 2.52
CA LYS A 88 18.65 10.01 3.11
C LYS A 88 19.23 8.92 2.21
N LEU A 89 18.41 8.25 1.43
CA LEU A 89 18.81 7.21 0.50
C LEU A 89 19.21 7.75 -0.88
N GLY A 90 19.02 9.05 -1.13
CA GLY A 90 19.27 9.66 -2.44
C GLY A 90 18.28 9.21 -3.52
N ILE A 91 17.10 8.74 -3.14
CA ILE A 91 16.05 8.29 -4.05
C ILE A 91 15.14 9.46 -4.39
N ARG A 92 14.96 9.71 -5.69
CA ARG A 92 14.08 10.78 -6.19
C ARG A 92 12.69 10.23 -6.54
N SER A 93 11.67 11.03 -6.25
CA SER A 93 10.33 10.78 -6.79
C SER A 93 10.31 10.96 -8.31
N ILE A 94 9.55 10.11 -9.00
CA ILE A 94 9.35 10.19 -10.46
C ILE A 94 8.53 11.44 -10.82
N ASN A 95 7.61 11.84 -9.93
CA ASN A 95 6.71 12.97 -10.12
C ASN A 95 6.32 13.61 -8.78
N ASP A 96 5.46 14.64 -8.83
CA ASP A 96 5.03 15.40 -7.65
C ASP A 96 4.15 14.60 -6.67
N ARG A 97 3.64 13.44 -7.09
CA ARG A 97 2.77 12.57 -6.28
C ARG A 97 3.52 11.54 -5.45
N LEU A 98 4.82 11.68 -5.29
CA LEU A 98 5.66 10.73 -4.56
C LEU A 98 5.55 9.31 -5.11
N ASN A 99 5.87 9.16 -6.39
CA ASN A 99 6.05 7.87 -7.04
C ASN A 99 7.53 7.49 -7.03
N ILE A 100 7.83 6.28 -6.63
CA ILE A 100 9.19 5.74 -6.58
C ILE A 100 9.28 4.42 -7.33
N LEU A 101 10.49 4.06 -7.74
CA LEU A 101 10.82 2.71 -8.17
C LEU A 101 11.64 2.03 -7.08
N ASP A 102 11.33 0.76 -6.81
CA ASP A 102 12.24 -0.08 -6.06
C ASP A 102 13.47 -0.46 -6.93
N PRO A 103 14.50 -1.13 -6.39
CA PRO A 103 15.70 -1.48 -7.16
C PRO A 103 15.44 -2.35 -8.40
N TRP A 104 14.30 -3.01 -8.47
CA TRP A 104 13.93 -3.90 -9.60
C TRP A 104 12.90 -3.27 -10.52
N GLY A 105 12.55 -2.02 -10.31
CA GLY A 105 11.63 -1.28 -11.18
C GLY A 105 10.16 -1.48 -10.86
N ASN A 106 9.79 -1.96 -9.69
CA ASN A 106 8.41 -1.90 -9.22
C ASN A 106 8.06 -0.47 -8.83
N ARG A 107 7.01 0.10 -9.45
CA ARG A 107 6.59 1.48 -9.19
C ARG A 107 5.51 1.54 -8.12
N ILE A 108 5.73 2.40 -7.15
CA ILE A 108 4.84 2.58 -5.99
C ILE A 108 4.53 4.08 -5.85
N GLU A 109 3.27 4.42 -5.72
CA GLU A 109 2.81 5.75 -5.30
C GLU A 109 2.57 5.74 -3.79
N ILE A 110 3.17 6.69 -3.08
CA ILE A 110 2.99 6.83 -1.63
C ILE A 110 1.82 7.77 -1.35
N VAL A 111 0.77 7.23 -0.75
CA VAL A 111 -0.50 7.93 -0.52
C VAL A 111 -0.70 8.16 0.98
N PRO A 112 -0.96 9.40 1.43
CA PRO A 112 -1.21 9.66 2.85
C PRO A 112 -2.62 9.21 3.24
N TYR A 113 -2.74 8.44 4.32
CA TYR A 113 -4.03 7.97 4.83
C TYR A 113 -5.02 9.09 5.10
N GLU A 114 -4.55 10.20 5.63
CA GLU A 114 -5.39 11.34 6.00
C GLU A 114 -6.10 12.01 4.81
N ASP A 115 -5.48 12.00 3.62
CA ASP A 115 -5.98 12.72 2.44
C ASP A 115 -6.70 11.83 1.42
N CYS A 116 -6.79 10.54 1.66
CA CYS A 116 -7.39 9.61 0.71
C CYS A 116 -8.69 8.98 1.23
N GLN A 117 -9.45 8.38 0.32
CA GLN A 117 -10.72 7.72 0.67
C GLN A 117 -10.53 6.32 1.25
N PHE A 118 -9.33 5.73 1.14
CA PHE A 118 -9.04 4.45 1.75
C PHE A 118 -9.24 4.54 3.27
N THR A 119 -9.96 3.58 3.83
CA THR A 119 -10.25 3.53 5.26
C THR A 119 -9.98 2.13 5.79
N LYS A 120 -9.16 2.04 6.81
CA LYS A 120 -8.89 0.81 7.56
C LYS A 120 -9.58 0.89 8.91
N ALA A 121 -10.17 -0.21 9.34
CA ALA A 121 -10.86 -0.27 10.64
C ALA A 121 -9.90 0.10 11.79
N ASN A 122 -10.38 0.89 12.74
CA ASN A 122 -9.55 1.38 13.85
C ASN A 122 -8.93 0.26 14.68
N HIS A 123 -9.66 -0.85 14.90
CA HIS A 123 -9.11 -2.00 15.63
C HIS A 123 -7.98 -2.71 14.88
N VAL A 124 -8.01 -2.71 13.54
CA VAL A 124 -6.92 -3.24 12.71
C VAL A 124 -5.69 -2.33 12.80
N LEU A 125 -5.87 -1.01 12.68
CA LEU A 125 -4.77 -0.04 12.84
C LEU A 125 -4.10 -0.18 14.21
N ARG A 126 -4.87 -0.24 15.28
CA ARG A 126 -4.33 -0.45 16.64
C ARG A 126 -3.60 -1.77 16.79
N GLY A 127 -4.11 -2.84 16.19
CA GLY A 127 -3.43 -4.13 16.12
C GLY A 127 -2.08 -4.08 15.40
N MET A 128 -1.93 -3.16 14.45
CA MET A 128 -0.67 -2.86 13.75
C MET A 128 0.26 -1.93 14.57
N GLY A 129 -0.16 -1.44 15.72
CA GLY A 129 0.58 -0.45 16.52
C GLY A 129 0.44 0.99 16.01
N VAL A 130 -0.58 1.27 15.19
CA VAL A 130 -0.85 2.59 14.62
C VAL A 130 -2.05 3.20 15.34
N GLU A 131 -1.88 4.38 15.94
CA GLU A 131 -3.03 5.15 16.40
C GLU A 131 -3.79 5.67 15.17
N PRO A 132 -5.11 5.44 15.07
CA PRO A 132 -5.87 5.81 13.88
C PRO A 132 -5.73 7.29 13.54
N PRO A 133 -5.15 7.64 12.36
CA PRO A 133 -5.04 9.03 11.94
C PRO A 133 -6.41 9.62 11.62
N GLU A 134 -6.58 10.91 11.86
CA GLU A 134 -7.79 11.63 11.43
C GLU A 134 -7.75 11.92 9.93
N LYS A 135 -8.90 11.83 9.29
CA LYS A 135 -9.08 12.25 7.90
C LYS A 135 -9.17 13.78 7.78
N THR A 136 -8.59 14.33 6.73
CA THR A 136 -8.81 15.74 6.39
C THR A 136 -10.27 16.01 6.05
N ALA A 137 -10.69 17.28 6.18
CA ALA A 137 -12.05 17.69 5.83
C ALA A 137 -12.40 17.33 4.37
N ASN A 138 -11.45 17.45 3.45
CA ASN A 138 -11.65 17.10 2.05
C ASN A 138 -11.88 15.59 1.87
N ALA A 139 -11.10 14.74 2.52
CA ALA A 139 -11.28 13.28 2.46
C ALA A 139 -12.64 12.86 3.06
N ILE A 140 -13.04 13.47 4.16
CA ILE A 140 -14.38 13.24 4.76
C ILE A 140 -15.49 13.66 3.80
N GLU A 141 -15.36 14.79 3.13
CA GLU A 141 -16.37 15.26 2.16
C GLU A 141 -16.50 14.31 0.97
N GLU A 142 -15.39 13.78 0.46
CA GLU A 142 -15.40 12.77 -0.61
C GLU A 142 -16.06 11.45 -0.15
N LEU A 143 -15.85 11.04 1.08
CA LEU A 143 -16.51 9.87 1.67
C LEU A 143 -18.02 10.12 1.86
N LYS A 144 -18.43 11.33 2.29
CA LYS A 144 -19.84 11.70 2.42
C LYS A 144 -20.59 11.60 1.11
N LYS A 145 -19.99 12.05 -0.01
CA LYS A 145 -20.59 11.94 -1.34
C LYS A 145 -20.92 10.50 -1.74
N LYS A 146 -20.22 9.54 -1.18
CA LYS A 146 -20.43 8.10 -1.38
C LYS A 146 -21.31 7.45 -0.31
N GLY A 147 -21.78 8.19 0.69
CA GLY A 147 -22.48 7.63 1.84
C GLY A 147 -21.59 6.76 2.74
N MET A 148 -20.28 7.02 2.77
CA MET A 148 -19.26 6.23 3.47
C MET A 148 -18.52 7.02 4.55
N ALA A 149 -19.01 8.19 4.94
CA ALA A 149 -18.40 8.94 6.03
C ALA A 149 -18.56 8.17 7.36
N PRO A 150 -17.55 8.24 8.26
CA PRO A 150 -17.72 7.68 9.60
C PRO A 150 -18.89 8.34 10.31
N GLU A 151 -19.61 7.56 11.09
CA GLU A 151 -20.66 8.10 11.97
C GLU A 151 -20.05 9.06 12.99
N ALA A 152 -20.79 10.12 13.29
CA ALA A 152 -20.33 11.15 14.22
C ALA A 152 -20.26 10.62 15.66
#